data_0a0f2beeabcadf8d3be5c5f9826ab610
#
_entry.id   0a0f2beeabcadf8d3be5c5f9826ab610
#
_cell.length_a   1.000
_cell.length_b   1.000
_cell.length_c   1.000
_cell.angle_alpha   90.00
_cell.angle_beta   90.00
_cell.angle_gamma   90.00
#
_symmetry.space_group_name_H-M   'P 1'
#
loop_
_entity.id
_entity.type
_entity.pdbx_description
1 polymer ?
#
loop_
_entity_poly.entity_id
_entity_poly.type
_entity_poly.pdbx_seq_one_letter_code
_entity_poly.pdbx_strand_id
1 'polypeptide(L)'
;MNNFTKKQLGKWESIYDNLIEGVKIPLKESTSWILGNKHGLIGIFNHEEILYFQSSNNIYKSVNSIIRGGVINDFRTMIAMVEFNISVESAPLKAAKGPLALKIDKKISTYSFSIIQAPKLHINKLSDAFNVVSDSTFGGPTVKSNVALDRLPN
;
A
#
# COMPACT_ATOMS: atom_id res chain seq x y z
N MET A 1 -18.76 9.49 -9.48
CA MET A 1 -17.64 8.72 -10.06
C MET A 1 -16.41 9.62 -10.12
N ASN A 2 -15.31 9.16 -9.60
CA ASN A 2 -14.07 9.93 -9.61
C ASN A 2 -13.35 9.70 -10.94
N ASN A 3 -13.21 10.77 -11.73
CA ASN A 3 -12.55 10.70 -13.03
C ASN A 3 -11.07 11.09 -12.98
N PHE A 4 -10.46 10.97 -11.82
CA PHE A 4 -9.05 11.31 -11.64
C PHE A 4 -8.17 10.38 -12.48
N THR A 5 -7.38 10.94 -13.37
CA THR A 5 -6.56 10.18 -14.32
C THR A 5 -5.07 10.40 -14.07
N LYS A 6 -4.24 9.54 -14.68
CA LYS A 6 -2.79 9.65 -14.59
C LYS A 6 -2.27 11.05 -14.98
N LYS A 7 -2.86 11.67 -16.01
CA LYS A 7 -2.45 13.01 -16.45
C LYS A 7 -2.63 14.06 -15.36
N GLN A 8 -3.60 13.88 -14.47
CA GLN A 8 -3.87 14.82 -13.37
C GLN A 8 -2.82 14.73 -12.26
N LEU A 9 -1.94 13.74 -12.28
CA LEU A 9 -0.80 13.67 -11.38
C LEU A 9 0.21 14.79 -11.64
N GLY A 10 0.23 15.35 -12.85
CA GLY A 10 1.13 16.44 -13.20
C GLY A 10 2.59 16.06 -12.98
N LYS A 11 3.32 16.87 -12.24
CA LYS A 11 4.75 16.61 -11.95
C LYS A 11 4.98 15.33 -11.13
N TRP A 12 3.95 14.78 -10.49
CA TRP A 12 4.06 13.57 -9.68
C TRP A 12 3.95 12.28 -10.49
N GLU A 13 3.69 12.39 -11.80
CA GLU A 13 3.59 11.23 -12.69
C GLU A 13 4.89 10.43 -12.73
N SER A 14 6.03 11.11 -12.68
CA SER A 14 7.33 10.42 -12.68
C SER A 14 7.55 9.56 -11.44
N ILE A 15 7.10 10.04 -10.27
CA ILE A 15 7.16 9.25 -9.03
C ILE A 15 6.26 8.02 -9.15
N TYR A 16 5.07 8.18 -9.70
CA TYR A 16 4.14 7.09 -9.95
C TYR A 16 4.77 6.02 -10.86
N ASP A 17 5.32 6.45 -11.99
CA ASP A 17 5.95 5.54 -12.94
C ASP A 17 7.15 4.82 -12.32
N ASN A 18 7.96 5.53 -11.52
CA ASN A 18 9.12 4.93 -10.86
C ASN A 18 8.71 3.85 -9.86
N LEU A 19 7.60 4.03 -9.16
CA LEU A 19 7.08 2.99 -8.27
C LEU A 19 6.65 1.76 -9.04
N ILE A 20 5.96 1.93 -10.17
CA ILE A 20 5.44 0.82 -10.96
C ILE A 20 6.57 0.09 -11.69
N GLU A 21 7.51 0.84 -12.27
CA GLU A 21 8.58 0.28 -13.11
C GLU A 21 9.85 -0.05 -12.34
N GLY A 22 9.93 0.38 -11.08
CA GLY A 22 11.11 0.20 -10.26
C GLY A 22 11.35 -1.25 -9.85
N VAL A 23 12.46 -1.46 -9.16
CA VAL A 23 12.85 -2.78 -8.65
C VAL A 23 11.79 -3.27 -7.65
N LYS A 24 11.32 -4.50 -7.88
CA LYS A 24 10.38 -5.16 -6.97
C LYS A 24 11.16 -6.03 -6.00
N ILE A 25 10.92 -5.80 -4.71
CA ILE A 25 11.58 -6.53 -3.62
C ILE A 25 10.55 -7.47 -2.99
N PRO A 26 10.89 -8.77 -2.78
CA PRO A 26 9.94 -9.67 -2.13
C PRO A 26 9.57 -9.20 -0.73
N LEU A 27 8.28 -9.34 -0.38
CA LEU A 27 7.78 -9.01 0.96
C LEU A 27 8.11 -10.14 1.92
N LYS A 28 9.40 -10.29 2.24
CA LYS A 28 9.92 -11.31 3.15
C LYS A 28 10.74 -10.67 4.25
N GLU A 29 10.73 -11.28 5.42
CA GLU A 29 11.46 -10.78 6.58
C GLU A 29 12.95 -10.56 6.28
N SER A 30 13.55 -11.44 5.50
CA SER A 30 14.98 -11.37 5.16
C SER A 30 15.39 -10.13 4.38
N THR A 31 14.44 -9.43 3.77
CA THR A 31 14.75 -8.25 2.96
C THR A 31 14.42 -6.93 3.66
N SER A 32 13.65 -6.97 4.75
CA SER A 32 13.18 -5.75 5.40
C SER A 32 14.31 -4.94 6.07
N TRP A 33 15.36 -5.61 6.54
CA TRP A 33 16.45 -4.96 7.26
C TRP A 33 17.32 -4.05 6.38
N ILE A 34 17.27 -4.21 5.06
CA ILE A 34 18.03 -3.35 4.14
C ILE A 34 17.36 -1.99 3.91
N LEU A 35 16.14 -1.83 4.40
CA LEU A 35 15.37 -0.61 4.22
C LEU A 35 15.78 0.44 5.25
N GLY A 36 15.80 1.69 4.82
CA GLY A 36 16.12 2.80 5.71
C GLY A 36 14.91 3.31 6.50
N ASN A 37 15.17 4.21 7.43
CA ASN A 37 14.16 4.85 8.27
C ASN A 37 13.55 6.10 7.60
N LYS A 38 13.61 6.19 6.29
CA LYS A 38 13.15 7.36 5.56
C LYS A 38 11.66 7.31 5.29
N HIS A 39 11.07 8.46 5.08
CA HIS A 39 9.69 8.59 4.66
C HIS A 39 9.57 8.45 3.15
N GLY A 40 8.42 8.05 2.67
CA GLY A 40 8.18 7.91 1.24
C GLY A 40 6.91 7.15 0.94
N LEU A 41 6.91 6.52 -0.23
CA LEU A 41 5.78 5.76 -0.74
C LEU A 41 6.19 4.31 -0.97
N ILE A 42 5.25 3.41 -0.72
CA ILE A 42 5.42 1.97 -0.93
C ILE A 42 4.35 1.52 -1.91
N GLY A 43 4.76 0.87 -2.99
CA GLY A 43 3.84 0.17 -3.88
C GLY A 43 3.89 -1.33 -3.60
N ILE A 44 2.75 -1.99 -3.54
CA ILE A 44 2.66 -3.43 -3.27
C ILE A 44 2.02 -4.12 -4.47
N PHE A 45 2.62 -5.24 -4.89
CA PHE A 45 2.29 -5.91 -6.14
C PHE A 45 2.16 -7.42 -5.94
N ASN A 46 1.27 -8.02 -6.73
CA ASN A 46 1.24 -9.46 -6.95
C ASN A 46 1.55 -9.69 -8.43
N HIS A 47 2.81 -9.98 -8.75
CA HIS A 47 3.32 -9.97 -10.11
C HIS A 47 3.06 -8.61 -10.75
N GLU A 48 2.27 -8.52 -11.81
CA GLU A 48 1.96 -7.25 -12.47
C GLU A 48 0.72 -6.55 -11.90
N GLU A 49 -0.02 -7.24 -11.02
CA GLU A 49 -1.19 -6.65 -10.38
C GLU A 49 -0.77 -5.64 -9.32
N ILE A 50 -1.31 -4.42 -9.40
CA ILE A 50 -1.08 -3.39 -8.40
C ILE A 50 -2.07 -3.59 -7.26
N LEU A 51 -1.57 -3.97 -6.08
CA LEU A 51 -2.43 -4.23 -4.93
C LEU A 51 -2.75 -2.97 -4.14
N TYR A 52 -1.73 -2.13 -3.89
CA TYR A 52 -1.93 -0.98 -3.01
C TYR A 52 -0.74 -0.04 -3.07
N PHE A 53 -1.01 1.25 -2.87
CA PHE A 53 0.02 2.25 -2.58
C PHE A 53 -0.22 2.79 -1.18
N GLN A 54 0.84 2.91 -0.39
CA GLN A 54 0.72 3.49 0.94
C GLN A 54 1.84 4.49 1.19
N SER A 55 1.52 5.51 1.98
CA SER A 55 2.51 6.44 2.51
C SER A 55 3.16 5.86 3.75
N SER A 56 4.38 6.31 4.04
CA SER A 56 5.10 5.85 5.22
C SER A 56 6.00 6.96 5.76
N ASN A 57 5.95 7.18 7.05
CA ASN A 57 6.90 8.05 7.74
C ASN A 57 8.22 7.31 8.05
N ASN A 58 8.20 5.98 7.99
CA ASN A 58 9.35 5.13 8.22
C ASN A 58 9.15 3.84 7.44
N ILE A 59 9.79 3.74 6.28
CA ILE A 59 9.57 2.64 5.34
C ILE A 59 9.92 1.29 5.98
N TYR A 60 11.03 1.22 6.74
CA TYR A 60 11.41 -0.02 7.42
C TYR A 60 10.29 -0.51 8.36
N LYS A 61 9.76 0.38 9.21
CA LYS A 61 8.69 0.02 10.14
C LYS A 61 7.41 -0.38 9.42
N SER A 62 7.06 0.33 8.36
CA SER A 62 5.84 0.03 7.60
C SER A 62 5.93 -1.34 6.92
N VAL A 63 7.05 -1.64 6.28
CA VAL A 63 7.24 -2.93 5.62
C VAL A 63 7.27 -4.07 6.65
N ASN A 64 7.96 -3.88 7.78
CA ASN A 64 7.95 -4.88 8.84
C ASN A 64 6.55 -5.15 9.40
N SER A 65 5.74 -4.11 9.59
CA SER A 65 4.37 -4.27 10.08
C SER A 65 3.52 -5.08 9.09
N ILE A 66 3.74 -4.89 7.80
CA ILE A 66 3.07 -5.68 6.77
C ILE A 66 3.47 -7.16 6.88
N ILE A 67 4.77 -7.43 6.95
CA ILE A 67 5.31 -8.78 6.91
C ILE A 67 5.01 -9.57 8.19
N ARG A 68 5.24 -8.97 9.34
CA ARG A 68 5.19 -9.68 10.63
C ARG A 68 3.81 -9.71 11.27
N GLY A 69 2.99 -8.71 11.00
CA GLY A 69 1.76 -8.56 11.76
C GLY A 69 2.05 -8.25 13.22
N GLY A 70 1.20 -8.72 14.12
CA GLY A 70 1.33 -8.47 15.57
C GLY A 70 0.82 -7.12 16.03
N VAL A 71 0.68 -6.17 15.09
CA VAL A 71 0.08 -4.85 15.30
C VAL A 71 -0.99 -4.62 14.25
N ILE A 72 -1.89 -3.68 14.49
CA ILE A 72 -2.89 -3.30 13.49
C ILE A 72 -2.18 -2.64 12.32
N ASN A 73 -2.46 -3.14 11.11
CA ASN A 73 -1.86 -2.68 9.87
C ASN A 73 -2.91 -2.58 8.79
N ASP A 74 -2.99 -1.44 8.12
CA ASP A 74 -4.05 -1.16 7.15
C ASP A 74 -4.08 -2.16 5.99
N PHE A 75 -2.92 -2.49 5.42
CA PHE A 75 -2.87 -3.42 4.29
C PHE A 75 -3.35 -4.82 4.70
N ARG A 76 -2.90 -5.31 5.84
CA ARG A 76 -3.33 -6.61 6.36
C ARG A 76 -4.83 -6.61 6.67
N THR A 77 -5.33 -5.51 7.23
CA THR A 77 -6.76 -5.35 7.50
C THR A 77 -7.59 -5.42 6.22
N MET A 78 -7.12 -4.77 5.15
CA MET A 78 -7.81 -4.81 3.86
C MET A 78 -7.83 -6.22 3.26
N ILE A 79 -6.75 -6.99 3.39
CA ILE A 79 -6.74 -8.40 2.98
C ILE A 79 -7.82 -9.19 3.73
N ALA A 80 -7.91 -8.99 5.04
CA ALA A 80 -8.91 -9.69 5.86
C ALA A 80 -10.33 -9.36 5.39
N MET A 81 -10.60 -8.11 5.09
CA MET A 81 -11.93 -7.68 4.66
C MET A 81 -12.27 -8.17 3.24
N VAL A 82 -11.36 -7.96 2.30
CA VAL A 82 -11.62 -8.21 0.88
C VAL A 82 -11.49 -9.69 0.53
N GLU A 83 -10.44 -10.35 1.01
CA GLU A 83 -10.14 -11.73 0.62
C GLU A 83 -10.82 -12.76 1.53
N PHE A 84 -11.10 -12.42 2.78
CA PHE A 84 -11.65 -13.35 3.76
C PHE A 84 -13.03 -12.94 4.29
N ASN A 85 -13.61 -11.88 3.74
CA ASN A 85 -14.96 -11.40 4.11
C ASN A 85 -15.13 -11.11 5.60
N ILE A 86 -14.08 -10.67 6.26
CA ILE A 86 -14.14 -10.32 7.68
C ILE A 86 -14.77 -8.93 7.82
N SER A 87 -15.64 -8.76 8.83
CA SER A 87 -16.28 -7.48 9.08
C SER A 87 -15.27 -6.39 9.42
N VAL A 88 -15.62 -5.14 9.14
CA VAL A 88 -14.75 -3.99 9.39
C VAL A 88 -14.37 -3.88 10.88
N GLU A 89 -15.27 -4.27 11.78
CA GLU A 89 -15.03 -4.22 13.22
C GLU A 89 -13.99 -5.27 13.66
N SER A 90 -14.02 -6.46 13.06
CA SER A 90 -13.17 -7.59 13.46
C SER A 90 -11.86 -7.67 12.69
N ALA A 91 -11.81 -7.11 11.48
CA ALA A 91 -10.68 -7.30 10.57
C ALA A 91 -9.34 -6.81 11.14
N PRO A 92 -9.24 -5.63 11.79
CA PRO A 92 -7.94 -5.16 12.25
C PRO A 92 -7.25 -6.14 13.21
N LEU A 93 -7.95 -6.62 14.22
CA LEU A 93 -7.36 -7.54 15.20
C LEU A 93 -7.13 -8.94 14.63
N LYS A 94 -8.06 -9.45 13.83
CA LYS A 94 -7.92 -10.78 13.23
C LYS A 94 -6.78 -10.82 12.20
N ALA A 95 -6.53 -9.73 11.51
CA ALA A 95 -5.41 -9.63 10.58
C ALA A 95 -4.07 -9.51 11.30
N ALA A 96 -4.06 -8.99 12.52
CA ALA A 96 -2.85 -8.78 13.29
C ALA A 96 -2.37 -10.04 14.00
N LYS A 97 -3.28 -10.81 14.59
CA LYS A 97 -2.95 -11.96 15.45
C LYS A 97 -3.95 -13.10 15.25
N GLY A 98 -3.47 -14.31 15.41
CA GLY A 98 -4.28 -15.51 15.40
C GLY A 98 -4.26 -16.28 14.09
N PRO A 99 -5.16 -17.27 13.91
CA PRO A 99 -5.13 -18.16 12.75
C PRO A 99 -5.27 -17.45 11.40
N LEU A 100 -6.11 -16.43 11.32
CA LEU A 100 -6.27 -15.66 10.08
C LEU A 100 -4.99 -14.91 9.72
N ALA A 101 -4.32 -14.35 10.73
CA ALA A 101 -3.05 -13.65 10.51
C ALA A 101 -2.01 -14.55 9.85
N LEU A 102 -1.97 -15.84 10.21
CA LEU A 102 -1.06 -16.79 9.58
C LEU A 102 -1.39 -17.03 8.11
N LYS A 103 -2.67 -17.06 7.76
CA LYS A 103 -3.10 -17.16 6.35
C LYS A 103 -2.72 -15.91 5.56
N ILE A 104 -2.86 -14.75 6.19
CA ILE A 104 -2.46 -13.48 5.59
C ILE A 104 -0.95 -13.44 5.39
N ASP A 105 -0.16 -13.91 6.35
CA ASP A 105 1.30 -14.01 6.22
C ASP A 105 1.69 -14.80 4.97
N LYS A 106 1.02 -15.91 4.71
CA LYS A 106 1.29 -16.73 3.52
C LYS A 106 1.00 -15.97 2.22
N LYS A 107 -0.09 -15.24 2.16
CA LYS A 107 -0.40 -14.41 0.99
C LYS A 107 0.65 -13.34 0.78
N ILE A 108 1.00 -12.62 1.83
CA ILE A 108 1.98 -11.53 1.76
C ILE A 108 3.33 -12.03 1.28
N SER A 109 3.73 -13.23 1.68
CA SER A 109 5.02 -13.81 1.27
C SER A 109 5.15 -14.01 -0.24
N THR A 110 4.04 -14.01 -0.98
CA THR A 110 4.05 -14.12 -2.44
C THR A 110 4.06 -12.77 -3.14
N TYR A 111 3.93 -11.69 -2.39
CA TYR A 111 3.87 -10.32 -2.94
C TYR A 111 5.27 -9.69 -2.97
N SER A 112 5.36 -8.60 -3.73
CA SER A 112 6.57 -7.79 -3.79
C SER A 112 6.21 -6.32 -3.58
N PHE A 113 7.23 -5.52 -3.34
CA PHE A 113 7.02 -4.09 -3.14
C PHE A 113 8.12 -3.28 -3.83
N SER A 114 7.80 -2.01 -4.11
CA SER A 114 8.77 -1.00 -4.52
C SER A 114 8.65 0.18 -3.57
N ILE A 115 9.72 0.98 -3.48
CA ILE A 115 9.76 2.15 -2.62
C ILE A 115 10.34 3.33 -3.36
N ILE A 116 9.90 4.53 -2.97
CA ILE A 116 10.47 5.77 -3.46
C ILE A 116 10.35 6.85 -2.39
N GLN A 117 11.34 7.72 -2.29
CA GLN A 117 11.26 8.88 -1.43
C GLN A 117 10.37 9.94 -2.07
N ALA A 118 9.58 10.62 -1.23
CA ALA A 118 8.73 11.72 -1.68
C ALA A 118 8.60 12.74 -0.54
N PRO A 119 8.24 13.99 -0.84
CA PRO A 119 8.11 15.00 0.19
C PRO A 119 7.11 14.60 1.27
N LYS A 120 7.56 14.65 2.53
CA LYS A 120 6.77 14.17 3.68
C LYS A 120 5.39 14.81 3.78
N LEU A 121 5.27 16.08 3.42
CA LEU A 121 3.99 16.82 3.49
C LEU A 121 2.95 16.32 2.49
N HIS A 122 3.37 15.59 1.47
CA HIS A 122 2.49 15.21 0.35
C HIS A 122 2.26 13.71 0.21
N ILE A 123 2.97 12.87 0.99
CA ILE A 123 2.94 11.41 0.76
C ILE A 123 1.55 10.80 0.92
N ASN A 124 0.75 11.28 1.89
CA ASN A 124 -0.60 10.74 2.09
C ASN A 124 -1.49 11.00 0.88
N LYS A 125 -1.47 12.24 0.39
CA LYS A 125 -2.29 12.62 -0.76
C LYS A 125 -1.82 11.93 -2.03
N LEU A 126 -0.50 11.76 -2.19
CA LEU A 126 0.06 11.05 -3.35
C LEU A 126 -0.33 9.58 -3.34
N SER A 127 -0.26 8.90 -2.19
CA SER A 127 -0.65 7.49 -2.11
C SER A 127 -2.13 7.31 -2.45
N ASP A 128 -3.00 8.20 -1.96
CA ASP A 128 -4.43 8.15 -2.29
C ASP A 128 -4.66 8.36 -3.79
N ALA A 129 -3.99 9.34 -4.38
CA ALA A 129 -4.09 9.61 -5.81
C ALA A 129 -3.59 8.42 -6.65
N PHE A 130 -2.48 7.80 -6.25
CA PHE A 130 -1.92 6.66 -6.97
C PHE A 130 -2.85 5.46 -6.91
N ASN A 131 -3.49 5.21 -5.77
CA ASN A 131 -4.50 4.15 -5.65
C ASN A 131 -5.68 4.38 -6.58
N VAL A 132 -6.15 5.61 -6.70
CA VAL A 132 -7.27 5.95 -7.59
C VAL A 132 -6.87 5.81 -9.05
N VAL A 133 -5.72 6.35 -9.44
CA VAL A 133 -5.23 6.32 -10.82
C VAL A 133 -5.03 4.88 -11.31
N SER A 134 -4.46 4.03 -10.45
CA SER A 134 -4.18 2.63 -10.79
C SER A 134 -5.38 1.70 -10.62
N ASP A 135 -6.45 2.17 -9.93
CA ASP A 135 -7.56 1.30 -9.49
C ASP A 135 -7.01 0.07 -8.77
N SER A 136 -6.11 0.30 -7.81
CA SER A 136 -5.45 -0.77 -7.09
C SER A 136 -6.46 -1.69 -6.40
N THR A 137 -6.11 -2.96 -6.26
CA THR A 137 -7.02 -4.00 -5.76
C THR A 137 -7.57 -3.66 -4.38
N PHE A 138 -6.73 -3.15 -3.48
CA PHE A 138 -7.16 -2.84 -2.11
C PHE A 138 -7.38 -1.35 -1.83
N GLY A 139 -7.04 -0.48 -2.76
CA GLY A 139 -7.14 0.96 -2.54
C GLY A 139 -7.78 1.75 -3.68
N GLY A 140 -8.28 1.06 -4.71
CA GLY A 140 -8.93 1.72 -5.84
C GLY A 140 -10.33 2.23 -5.52
N PRO A 141 -10.95 2.97 -6.45
CA PRO A 141 -12.26 3.57 -6.25
C PRO A 141 -13.36 2.59 -5.86
N THR A 142 -13.27 1.35 -6.32
CA THR A 142 -14.24 0.30 -6.00
C THR A 142 -14.23 -0.11 -4.53
N VAL A 143 -13.09 0.09 -3.84
CA VAL A 143 -12.91 -0.26 -2.43
C VAL A 143 -13.01 0.98 -1.55
N LYS A 144 -12.41 2.10 -2.00
CA LYS A 144 -12.41 3.38 -1.27
C LYS A 144 -13.29 4.40 -2.00
N SER A 145 -14.60 4.16 -1.99
CA SER A 145 -15.57 4.99 -2.72
C SER A 145 -15.65 6.44 -2.23
N ASN A 146 -15.12 6.75 -1.04
CA ASN A 146 -15.26 8.06 -0.42
C ASN A 146 -13.98 8.90 -0.45
N VAL A 147 -12.97 8.50 -1.22
CA VAL A 147 -11.74 9.29 -1.32
C VAL A 147 -12.03 10.51 -2.21
N ALA A 148 -12.18 11.67 -1.57
CA ALA A 148 -12.25 12.94 -2.28
C ALA A 148 -10.82 13.38 -2.57
N LEU A 149 -10.42 13.33 -3.84
CA LEU A 149 -9.11 13.82 -4.26
C LEU A 149 -9.24 15.26 -4.68
N ASP A 150 -8.77 16.15 -3.82
CA ASP A 150 -8.57 17.54 -4.17
C ASP A 150 -7.40 17.66 -5.14
N ARG A 151 -7.17 18.87 -5.58
CA ARG A 151 -6.01 19.18 -6.42
C ARG A 151 -4.72 18.78 -5.72
N LEU A 152 -3.85 18.04 -6.42
CA LEU A 152 -2.55 17.67 -5.89
C LEU A 152 -1.64 18.89 -5.74
N PRO A 153 -0.72 18.85 -4.75
CA PRO A 153 0.22 19.95 -4.56
C PRO A 153 1.16 20.11 -5.77
N ASN A 154 1.45 21.33 -6.05
CA ASN A 154 2.38 21.68 -7.13
C ASN A 154 3.83 21.71 -6.65
#